data_fd48dc33340f2bafb36f687e38d64f8a
#
_entry.id   fd48dc33340f2bafb36f687e38d64f8a
#
_cell.length_a   1.000
_cell.length_b   1.000
_cell.length_c   1.000
_cell.angle_alpha   90.00
_cell.angle_beta   90.00
_cell.angle_gamma   90.00
#
_symmetry.space_group_name_H-M   'P 1'
#
loop_
_entity.id
_entity.type
_entity.pdbx_description
1 polymer ?
#
loop_
_entity_poly.entity_id
_entity_poly.type
_entity_poly.pdbx_seq_one_letter_code
_entity_poly.pdbx_strand_id
1 'polypeptide(L)' 'MVIYSRKGCHLCEVVKESLTKLSRRGGFTWQDVDVDSDHELRRKFNDEVPVVFIDGRKAFKYRMDEMEFLKKLAS' A
#
# COMPACT_ATOMS: atom_id res chain seq x y z
N MET A 1 4.67 5.72 5.36
CA MET A 1 3.95 5.08 4.26
C MET A 1 3.10 3.93 4.79
N VAL A 2 1.89 3.82 4.32
CA VAL A 2 0.93 2.81 4.79
C VAL A 2 0.29 2.11 3.62
N ILE A 3 0.19 0.78 3.69
CA ILE A 3 -0.61 0.01 2.76
C ILE A 3 -1.81 -0.57 3.51
N TYR A 4 -2.99 -0.39 2.96
CA TYR A 4 -4.21 -1.01 3.47
C TYR A 4 -4.49 -2.26 2.63
N SER A 5 -4.54 -3.40 3.29
CA SER A 5 -4.63 -4.69 2.62
C SER A 5 -5.66 -5.61 3.29
N ARG A 6 -5.85 -6.79 2.73
CA ARG A 6 -6.76 -7.80 3.27
C ARG A 6 -6.12 -9.16 3.08
N LYS A 7 -6.39 -10.08 4.00
CA LYS A 7 -5.92 -11.46 3.89
C LYS A 7 -6.55 -12.13 2.67
N GLY A 8 -5.77 -12.96 1.99
CA GLY A 8 -6.25 -13.66 0.81
C GLY A 8 -6.32 -12.80 -0.44
N CYS A 9 -5.79 -11.60 -0.39
CA CYS A 9 -5.78 -10.68 -1.53
C CYS A 9 -4.49 -10.83 -2.32
N HIS A 10 -4.58 -11.39 -3.52
CA HIS A 10 -3.40 -11.62 -4.36
C HIS A 10 -2.73 -10.30 -4.76
N LEU A 11 -3.51 -9.30 -5.16
CA LEU A 11 -2.97 -8.00 -5.54
C LEU A 11 -2.26 -7.32 -4.37
N CYS A 12 -2.79 -7.51 -3.15
CA CYS A 12 -2.15 -6.96 -1.95
C CYS A 12 -0.78 -7.57 -1.75
N GLU A 13 -0.67 -8.89 -1.96
CA GLU A 13 0.62 -9.57 -1.81
C GLU A 13 1.63 -9.08 -2.83
N VAL A 14 1.21 -8.84 -4.07
CA VAL A 14 2.08 -8.32 -5.12
C VAL A 14 2.62 -6.95 -4.72
N VAL A 15 1.76 -6.06 -4.24
CA VAL A 15 2.16 -4.72 -3.83
C VAL A 15 3.10 -4.78 -2.63
N LYS A 16 2.82 -5.66 -1.65
CA LYS A 16 3.68 -5.80 -0.48
C LYS A 16 5.07 -6.31 -0.86
N GLU A 17 5.16 -7.21 -1.82
CA GLU A 17 6.45 -7.68 -2.31
C GLU A 17 7.24 -6.53 -2.93
N SER A 18 6.58 -5.70 -3.73
CA SER A 18 7.21 -4.52 -4.34
C SER A 18 7.70 -3.56 -3.27
N LEU A 19 6.88 -3.28 -2.25
CA LEU A 19 7.26 -2.39 -1.17
C LEU A 19 8.45 -2.94 -0.38
N THR A 20 8.48 -4.24 -0.12
CA THR A 20 9.59 -4.87 0.59
C THR A 20 10.89 -4.69 -0.19
N LYS A 21 10.83 -4.97 -1.49
CA LYS A 21 11.99 -4.85 -2.38
C LYS A 21 12.48 -3.41 -2.45
N LEU A 22 11.57 -2.47 -2.64
CA LEU A 22 11.91 -1.05 -2.78
C LEU A 22 12.43 -0.45 -1.48
N SER A 23 11.89 -0.88 -0.33
CA SER A 23 12.33 -0.34 0.95
C SER A 23 13.77 -0.69 1.26
N ARG A 24 14.24 -1.85 0.82
CA ARG A 24 15.62 -2.27 0.99
C ARG A 24 16.58 -1.38 0.22
N ARG A 25 16.12 -0.85 -0.92
CA ARG A 25 16.92 0.01 -1.77
C ARG A 25 16.78 1.48 -1.44
N GLY A 26 15.55 1.89 -1.12
CA GLY A 26 15.20 3.30 -0.96
C GLY A 26 15.33 3.86 0.43
N GLY A 27 15.55 3.02 1.43
CA GLY A 27 15.74 3.48 2.81
C GLY A 27 14.48 4.09 3.45
N PHE A 28 13.29 3.67 3.05
CA PHE A 28 12.05 4.11 3.68
C PHE A 28 11.40 2.96 4.45
N THR A 29 10.48 3.29 5.34
CA THR A 29 9.71 2.29 6.09
C THR A 29 8.25 2.33 5.64
N TRP A 30 7.55 1.21 5.82
CA TRP A 30 6.14 1.13 5.50
C TRP A 30 5.43 0.22 6.49
N GLN A 31 4.13 0.43 6.62
CA GLN A 31 3.29 -0.30 7.56
C GLN A 31 2.13 -0.94 6.82
N ASP A 32 1.83 -2.20 7.16
CA ASP A 32 0.71 -2.94 6.59
C ASP A 32 -0.44 -2.90 7.60
N VAL A 33 -1.59 -2.41 7.15
CA VAL A 33 -2.80 -2.35 7.97
C VAL A 33 -3.88 -3.21 7.33
N ASP A 34 -4.38 -4.19 8.10
CA ASP A 34 -5.46 -5.07 7.64
C ASP A 34 -6.79 -4.33 7.78
N VAL A 35 -7.47 -4.11 6.66
CA VAL A 35 -8.76 -3.39 6.67
C VAL A 35 -9.85 -4.14 7.42
N ASP A 36 -9.70 -5.46 7.59
CA ASP A 36 -10.68 -6.25 8.35
C ASP A 36 -10.49 -6.14 9.85
N SER A 37 -9.42 -5.50 10.31
CA SER A 37 -9.16 -5.30 11.74
C SER A 37 -10.01 -4.17 12.34
N ASP A 38 -10.68 -3.38 11.50
CA ASP A 38 -11.44 -2.21 11.94
C ASP A 38 -12.65 -1.98 11.02
N HIS A 39 -13.84 -1.82 11.60
CA HIS A 39 -15.08 -1.59 10.85
C HIS A 39 -15.01 -0.35 9.96
N GLU A 40 -14.40 0.71 10.45
CA GLU A 40 -14.27 1.95 9.70
C GLU A 40 -13.43 1.76 8.47
N LEU A 41 -12.32 1.04 8.60
CA LEU A 41 -11.43 0.74 7.49
C LEU A 41 -12.12 -0.15 6.47
N ARG A 42 -12.85 -1.16 6.95
CA ARG A 42 -13.58 -2.06 6.07
C ARG A 42 -14.61 -1.31 5.25
N ARG A 43 -15.34 -0.42 5.90
CA ARG A 43 -16.36 0.40 5.23
C ARG A 43 -15.71 1.33 4.21
N LYS A 44 -14.59 1.95 4.58
CA LYS A 44 -13.93 2.96 3.75
C LYS A 44 -13.25 2.35 2.53
N PHE A 45 -12.58 1.21 2.70
CA PHE A 45 -11.79 0.62 1.63
C PHE A 45 -12.40 -0.64 1.02
N ASN A 46 -13.31 -1.30 1.71
CA ASN A 46 -14.05 -2.49 1.25
C ASN A 46 -13.31 -3.29 0.14
N ASP A 47 -13.70 -3.12 -1.12
CA ASP A 47 -13.10 -3.84 -2.26
C ASP A 47 -11.96 -3.06 -2.92
N GLU A 48 -11.56 -1.94 -2.36
CA GLU A 48 -10.54 -1.07 -2.95
C GLU A 48 -9.12 -1.38 -2.47
N VAL A 49 -8.88 -2.58 -1.99
CA VAL A 49 -7.54 -2.98 -1.56
C VAL A 49 -6.77 -3.63 -2.72
N PRO A 50 -5.45 -3.49 -2.77
CA PRO A 50 -4.60 -2.72 -1.86
C PRO A 50 -4.66 -1.21 -2.15
N VAL A 51 -4.52 -0.42 -1.10
CA VAL A 51 -4.43 1.05 -1.22
C VAL A 51 -3.13 1.48 -0.55
N VAL A 52 -2.31 2.24 -1.25
CA VAL A 52 -1.03 2.73 -0.72
C VAL A 52 -1.12 4.23 -0.48
N PHE A 53 -0.81 4.64 0.76
CA PHE A 53 -0.76 6.03 1.14
C PHE A 53 0.68 6.47 1.36
N ILE A 54 1.06 7.59 0.77
CA ILE A 54 2.37 8.21 0.96
C ILE A 54 2.12 9.57 1.60
N ASP A 55 2.68 9.79 2.80
CA ASP A 55 2.53 11.04 3.54
C ASP A 55 1.07 11.47 3.70
N GLY A 56 0.21 10.49 3.98
CA GLY A 56 -1.19 10.75 4.23
C GLY A 56 -2.05 10.95 2.99
N ARG A 57 -1.46 10.79 1.81
CA ARG A 57 -2.19 10.94 0.55
C ARG A 57 -2.31 9.59 -0.16
N LYS A 58 -3.48 9.31 -0.72
CA LYS A 58 -3.70 8.09 -1.50
C LYS A 58 -2.85 8.17 -2.77
N ALA A 59 -1.89 7.26 -2.90
CA ALA A 59 -0.98 7.24 -4.05
C ALA A 59 -1.38 6.20 -5.09
N PHE A 60 -1.78 5.00 -4.63
CA PHE A 60 -2.11 3.90 -5.53
C PHE A 60 -3.31 3.12 -5.02
N LYS A 61 -4.03 2.50 -5.94
CA LYS A 61 -5.18 1.66 -5.68
C LYS A 61 -5.12 0.46 -6.61
N TYR A 62 -5.32 -0.75 -6.06
CA TYR A 62 -5.30 -2.05 -6.74
C TYR A 62 -3.92 -2.50 -7.19
N ARG A 63 -3.12 -1.65 -7.77
CA ARG A 63 -1.76 -1.99 -8.18
C ARG A 63 -0.86 -0.78 -8.02
N MET A 64 0.45 -1.01 -8.04
CA MET A 64 1.43 0.05 -7.85
C MET A 64 2.48 -0.05 -8.94
N ASP A 65 2.73 1.08 -9.62
CA ASP A 65 3.80 1.22 -10.60
C ASP A 65 5.04 1.67 -9.85
N GLU A 66 6.13 0.87 -9.93
CA GLU A 66 7.35 1.17 -9.19
C GLU A 66 7.99 2.48 -9.62
N MET A 67 7.95 2.81 -10.91
CA MET A 67 8.50 4.07 -11.41
C MET A 67 7.75 5.27 -10.85
N GLU A 68 6.41 5.22 -10.90
CA GLU A 68 5.56 6.27 -10.35
C GLU A 68 5.74 6.38 -8.83
N PHE A 69 5.91 5.24 -8.17
CA PHE A 69 6.16 5.19 -6.73
C PHE A 69 7.42 5.97 -6.37
N LEU A 70 8.50 5.73 -7.09
CA LEU A 70 9.78 6.40 -6.85
C LEU A 70 9.68 7.90 -7.08
N LYS A 71 8.92 8.32 -8.10
CA LYS A 71 8.68 9.74 -8.38
C LYS A 71 7.90 10.39 -7.25
N LYS A 72 6.85 9.73 -6.76
CA LYS A 72 6.02 10.26 -5.67
C LYS A 72 6.79 10.33 -4.37
N LEU A 73 7.68 9.37 -4.14
CA LEU A 73 8.50 9.34 -2.94
C LEU A 73 9.52 10.47 -2.93
N ALA A 74 10.04 10.83 -4.09
CA ALA A 74 11.05 11.87 -4.24
C ALA A 74 10.49 13.29 -4.22
N SER A 75 9.18 13.44 -4.45
CA SER A 75 8.56 14.76 -4.51
C SER A 75 8.26 15.38 -3.15
#